data_0f11f23c8ef3af74456ae55f386a2cac
#
_entry.id   0f11f23c8ef3af74456ae55f386a2cac
#
_cell.length_a   1.000
_cell.length_b   1.000
_cell.length_c   1.000
_cell.angle_alpha   90.00
_cell.angle_beta   90.00
_cell.angle_gamma   90.00
#
_symmetry.space_group_name_H-M   'P 1'
#
loop_
_entity.id
_entity.type
_entity.pdbx_description
1 polymer ?
#
loop_
_entity_poly.entity_id
_entity_poly.type
_entity_poly.pdbx_seq_one_letter_code
_entity_poly.pdbx_strand_id
1 'polypeptide(L)'
;MRMYDIILKKRANLALTNEEICFVIEGYVHGTIPDYQVSALLMTIVFNGMNARELGTLTLSMAQSGQMVDLSSIDGITVDKHSTGGVGDKTTLIIAPLVAACGGKVAKMSGRGLGHTGGTIDKMESIPHLKVSLSQEDFIAQVNRIGLAVIGQSEGLAPADKKLYALRDVTGTVDSIPLIASSVMSKKLASGAQAILLDVKVGSGAFMKTIEEARALAKAMVDIGRENGRSVKAVLTDMDRPLGHAIGNALEIREVIDTLKGHGPEDLTHECIIMAAHMLVLSHICDYETALTRVRETLDSGAALERLRLMIAAQGGNSSVIDDESLLAIGPCTYDVIAPKAGYITHMNTEQCGIASVMLGAGRTIKDGPIDYSAGIIMHKKTGDAITEDESIATLYASDESLLANAAKTYIEAITIGEEMPNVVDTILDIVE
;
A
#
# COMPACT_ATOMS: atom_id res chain seq x y z
N MET A 1 24.28 -11.42 28.27
CA MET A 1 22.81 -11.31 28.24
C MET A 1 22.24 -12.68 27.86
N ARG A 2 21.16 -13.15 28.46
CA ARG A 2 20.53 -14.43 28.09
C ARG A 2 19.12 -14.20 27.59
N MET A 3 18.75 -14.79 26.48
CA MET A 3 17.41 -14.66 25.90
C MET A 3 16.29 -15.09 26.88
N TYR A 4 16.54 -16.12 27.68
CA TYR A 4 15.60 -16.61 28.69
C TYR A 4 15.20 -15.50 29.70
N ASP A 5 16.17 -14.70 30.18
CA ASP A 5 15.89 -13.62 31.13
C ASP A 5 15.07 -12.50 30.51
N ILE A 6 15.30 -12.19 29.24
CA ILE A 6 14.54 -11.21 28.45
C ILE A 6 13.08 -11.67 28.29
N ILE A 7 12.85 -12.93 27.96
CA ILE A 7 11.51 -13.52 27.84
C ILE A 7 10.77 -13.42 29.19
N LEU A 8 11.42 -13.80 30.31
CA LEU A 8 10.83 -13.75 31.65
C LEU A 8 10.46 -12.29 32.02
N LYS A 9 11.35 -11.35 31.73
CA LYS A 9 11.13 -9.92 31.98
C LYS A 9 9.90 -9.40 31.23
N LYS A 10 9.81 -9.69 29.93
CA LYS A 10 8.66 -9.25 29.12
C LYS A 10 7.38 -9.98 29.50
N ARG A 11 7.45 -11.26 29.85
CA ARG A 11 6.32 -12.04 30.38
C ARG A 11 5.77 -11.44 31.68
N ALA A 12 6.64 -10.86 32.51
CA ALA A 12 6.25 -10.15 33.75
C ALA A 12 5.72 -8.72 33.49
N ASN A 13 5.44 -8.37 32.21
CA ASN A 13 5.01 -7.04 31.79
C ASN A 13 5.99 -5.90 32.15
N LEU A 14 7.29 -6.22 32.21
CA LEU A 14 8.34 -5.23 32.44
C LEU A 14 8.91 -4.76 31.10
N ALA A 15 9.22 -3.46 31.01
CA ALA A 15 9.81 -2.89 29.80
C ALA A 15 11.23 -3.41 29.57
N LEU A 16 11.53 -3.82 28.33
CA LEU A 16 12.87 -4.20 27.90
C LEU A 16 13.75 -2.94 27.75
N THR A 17 15.05 -3.07 27.99
CA THR A 17 16.00 -1.98 27.68
C THR A 17 16.34 -1.94 26.18
N ASN A 18 16.97 -0.86 25.74
CA ASN A 18 17.42 -0.76 24.34
C ASN A 18 18.46 -1.84 24.01
N GLU A 19 19.38 -2.11 24.94
CA GLU A 19 20.42 -3.14 24.79
C GLU A 19 19.82 -4.54 24.71
N GLU A 20 18.75 -4.83 25.47
CA GLU A 20 18.05 -6.12 25.41
C GLU A 20 17.37 -6.32 24.04
N ILE A 21 16.74 -5.26 23.50
CA ILE A 21 16.08 -5.31 22.18
C ILE A 21 17.12 -5.48 21.08
N CYS A 22 18.19 -4.69 21.08
CA CYS A 22 19.28 -4.81 20.11
C CYS A 22 19.90 -6.20 20.15
N PHE A 23 20.20 -6.75 21.35
CA PHE A 23 20.72 -8.10 21.50
C PHE A 23 19.82 -9.16 20.86
N VAL A 24 18.50 -9.03 21.01
CA VAL A 24 17.53 -9.98 20.40
C VAL A 24 17.60 -9.90 18.87
N ILE A 25 17.54 -8.70 18.31
CA ILE A 25 17.49 -8.53 16.86
C ILE A 25 18.81 -8.96 16.20
N GLU A 26 19.95 -8.54 16.73
CA GLU A 26 21.28 -8.93 16.25
C GLU A 26 21.48 -10.44 16.36
N GLY A 27 21.18 -11.01 17.53
CA GLY A 27 21.32 -12.45 17.75
C GLY A 27 20.41 -13.28 16.87
N TYR A 28 19.19 -12.80 16.58
CA TYR A 28 18.27 -13.50 15.70
C TYR A 28 18.72 -13.44 14.24
N VAL A 29 19.15 -12.27 13.76
CA VAL A 29 19.67 -12.13 12.39
C VAL A 29 20.89 -13.02 12.14
N HIS A 30 21.83 -13.05 13.08
CA HIS A 30 23.04 -13.86 12.98
C HIS A 30 22.83 -15.35 13.33
N GLY A 31 21.61 -15.76 13.73
CA GLY A 31 21.29 -17.14 14.02
C GLY A 31 21.82 -17.67 15.37
N THR A 32 22.30 -16.79 16.26
CA THR A 32 22.73 -17.16 17.63
C THR A 32 21.58 -17.32 18.60
N ILE A 33 20.39 -16.73 18.29
CA ILE A 33 19.15 -16.92 19.03
C ILE A 33 18.20 -17.76 18.16
N PRO A 34 17.73 -18.93 18.64
CA PRO A 34 16.89 -19.82 17.85
C PRO A 34 15.43 -19.37 17.81
N ASP A 35 14.71 -19.82 16.76
CA ASP A 35 13.32 -19.46 16.49
C ASP A 35 12.37 -19.67 17.68
N TYR A 36 12.51 -20.77 18.43
CA TYR A 36 11.63 -21.06 19.55
C TYR A 36 11.74 -20.05 20.69
N GLN A 37 12.92 -19.44 20.91
CA GLN A 37 13.10 -18.37 21.90
C GLN A 37 12.50 -17.04 21.40
N VAL A 38 12.70 -16.74 20.13
CA VAL A 38 12.10 -15.53 19.52
C VAL A 38 10.58 -15.65 19.47
N SER A 39 10.04 -16.82 19.11
CA SER A 39 8.60 -17.09 19.14
C SER A 39 8.00 -16.87 20.55
N ALA A 40 8.68 -17.37 21.59
CA ALA A 40 8.26 -17.14 22.98
C ALA A 40 8.24 -15.64 23.33
N LEU A 41 9.25 -14.87 22.94
CA LEU A 41 9.28 -13.42 23.16
C LEU A 41 8.15 -12.71 22.37
N LEU A 42 7.96 -13.03 21.10
CA LEU A 42 6.88 -12.47 20.27
C LEU A 42 5.52 -12.70 20.91
N MET A 43 5.26 -13.89 21.44
CA MET A 43 4.00 -14.18 22.13
C MET A 43 3.85 -13.36 23.44
N THR A 44 4.95 -13.10 24.18
CA THR A 44 4.87 -12.19 25.33
C THR A 44 4.59 -10.75 24.95
N ILE A 45 5.04 -10.32 23.76
CA ILE A 45 4.71 -9.01 23.20
C ILE A 45 3.24 -8.94 22.77
N VAL A 46 2.68 -10.02 22.21
CA VAL A 46 1.25 -10.09 21.86
C VAL A 46 0.38 -9.82 23.09
N PHE A 47 0.70 -10.45 24.23
CA PHE A 47 -0.09 -10.31 25.46
C PHE A 47 0.16 -9.01 26.24
N ASN A 48 1.39 -8.51 26.24
CA ASN A 48 1.81 -7.42 27.12
C ASN A 48 2.11 -6.10 26.37
N GLY A 49 2.06 -6.11 25.03
CA GLY A 49 2.38 -4.95 24.23
C GLY A 49 3.84 -4.49 24.34
N MET A 50 4.10 -3.32 23.81
CA MET A 50 5.37 -2.57 23.93
C MET A 50 5.03 -1.09 24.15
N ASN A 51 5.81 -0.39 24.96
CA ASN A 51 5.71 1.07 25.04
C ASN A 51 6.41 1.75 23.83
N ALA A 52 6.20 3.06 23.66
CA ALA A 52 6.71 3.80 22.50
C ALA A 52 8.24 3.67 22.33
N ARG A 53 9.01 3.77 23.42
CA ARG A 53 10.48 3.61 23.40
C ARG A 53 10.89 2.20 22.96
N GLU A 54 10.27 1.16 23.56
CA GLU A 54 10.55 -0.24 23.15
C GLU A 54 10.27 -0.44 21.67
N LEU A 55 9.14 0.07 21.22
CA LEU A 55 8.67 -0.08 19.84
C LEU A 55 9.57 0.68 18.86
N GLY A 56 9.96 1.92 19.19
CA GLY A 56 10.91 2.70 18.41
C GLY A 56 12.27 2.02 18.30
N THR A 57 12.80 1.49 19.40
CA THR A 57 14.08 0.77 19.42
C THR A 57 14.01 -0.54 18.61
N LEU A 58 12.94 -1.33 18.77
CA LEU A 58 12.74 -2.55 17.99
C LEU A 58 12.75 -2.25 16.49
N THR A 59 11.97 -1.24 16.11
CA THR A 59 11.84 -0.84 14.71
C THR A 59 13.16 -0.36 14.12
N LEU A 60 13.90 0.47 14.86
CA LEU A 60 15.20 0.97 14.41
C LEU A 60 16.23 -0.16 14.29
N SER A 61 16.29 -1.07 15.28
CA SER A 61 17.19 -2.23 15.23
C SER A 61 16.86 -3.14 14.04
N MET A 62 15.57 -3.33 13.73
CA MET A 62 15.15 -4.07 12.54
C MET A 62 15.57 -3.36 11.24
N ALA A 63 15.41 -2.04 11.16
CA ALA A 63 15.84 -1.24 10.01
C ALA A 63 17.36 -1.34 9.79
N GLN A 64 18.12 -1.17 10.87
CA GLN A 64 19.60 -1.20 10.85
C GLN A 64 20.21 -2.60 10.71
N SER A 65 19.40 -3.64 10.75
CA SER A 65 19.86 -5.02 10.53
C SER A 65 20.37 -5.28 9.11
N GLY A 66 20.09 -4.38 8.19
CA GLY A 66 20.51 -4.43 6.79
C GLY A 66 20.98 -3.09 6.25
N GLN A 67 20.80 -2.91 4.94
CA GLN A 67 21.20 -1.69 4.26
C GLN A 67 20.25 -0.54 4.61
N MET A 68 20.80 0.57 5.06
CA MET A 68 20.10 1.85 5.21
C MET A 68 20.38 2.72 3.98
N VAL A 69 19.33 3.21 3.32
CA VAL A 69 19.47 4.06 2.14
C VAL A 69 19.74 5.48 2.59
N ASP A 70 20.85 6.05 2.12
CA ASP A 70 21.18 7.45 2.34
C ASP A 70 20.61 8.30 1.19
N LEU A 71 19.66 9.17 1.51
CA LEU A 71 19.02 10.11 0.59
C LEU A 71 19.49 11.55 0.79
N SER A 72 20.56 11.79 1.56
CA SER A 72 21.07 13.13 1.91
C SER A 72 21.52 13.95 0.70
N SER A 73 21.82 13.32 -0.43
CA SER A 73 22.17 13.96 -1.70
C SER A 73 20.96 14.37 -2.55
N ILE A 74 19.74 14.18 -2.05
CA ILE A 74 18.53 14.73 -2.68
C ILE A 74 18.26 16.12 -2.09
N ASP A 75 18.12 17.12 -2.97
CA ASP A 75 17.83 18.48 -2.58
C ASP A 75 16.40 18.63 -2.08
N GLY A 76 16.21 18.96 -0.80
CA GLY A 76 14.93 19.12 -0.13
C GLY A 76 14.52 17.92 0.70
N ILE A 77 13.34 18.02 1.32
CA ILE A 77 12.78 16.96 2.19
C ILE A 77 12.20 15.85 1.32
N THR A 78 12.75 14.65 1.48
CA THR A 78 12.20 13.46 0.83
C THR A 78 10.98 12.95 1.56
N VAL A 79 9.89 12.70 0.82
CA VAL A 79 8.64 12.16 1.36
C VAL A 79 8.30 10.83 0.71
N ASP A 80 7.78 9.90 1.51
CA ASP A 80 7.27 8.60 1.06
C ASP A 80 5.82 8.43 1.51
N LYS A 81 5.03 7.69 0.74
CA LYS A 81 3.67 7.25 1.11
C LYS A 81 3.67 5.74 1.29
N HIS A 82 3.12 5.26 2.40
CA HIS A 82 2.92 3.83 2.62
C HIS A 82 1.45 3.51 2.83
N SER A 83 0.94 2.54 2.10
CA SER A 83 -0.38 1.97 2.34
C SER A 83 -0.26 0.65 3.10
N THR A 84 -1.20 0.38 4.01
CA THR A 84 -1.31 -0.92 4.67
C THR A 84 -1.84 -2.01 3.74
N GLY A 85 -2.24 -1.65 2.51
CA GLY A 85 -2.70 -2.55 1.47
C GLY A 85 -4.23 -2.61 1.38
N GLY A 86 -4.70 -2.69 0.15
CA GLY A 86 -6.13 -2.74 -0.17
C GLY A 86 -6.38 -3.23 -1.59
N VAL A 87 -7.65 -3.30 -1.97
CA VAL A 87 -8.11 -3.70 -3.31
C VAL A 87 -8.33 -2.45 -4.16
N GLY A 88 -7.72 -2.42 -5.35
CA GLY A 88 -7.74 -1.24 -6.21
C GLY A 88 -6.86 -0.09 -5.71
N ASP A 89 -5.97 -0.32 -4.74
CA ASP A 89 -5.05 0.70 -4.23
C ASP A 89 -3.90 0.98 -5.20
N LYS A 90 -4.17 1.87 -6.14
CA LYS A 90 -3.22 2.43 -7.13
C LYS A 90 -2.74 3.84 -6.76
N THR A 91 -3.13 4.36 -5.60
CA THR A 91 -2.93 5.74 -5.16
C THR A 91 -1.49 6.24 -5.27
N THR A 92 -0.49 5.37 -5.01
CA THR A 92 0.93 5.74 -5.15
C THR A 92 1.28 6.31 -6.53
N LEU A 93 0.74 5.72 -7.60
CA LEU A 93 1.06 6.10 -8.98
C LEU A 93 0.33 7.38 -9.43
N ILE A 94 -0.60 7.87 -8.64
CA ILE A 94 -1.28 9.17 -8.81
C ILE A 94 -0.65 10.21 -7.88
N ILE A 95 -0.48 9.89 -6.60
CA ILE A 95 0.02 10.81 -5.57
C ILE A 95 1.48 11.22 -5.85
N ALA A 96 2.35 10.28 -6.20
CA ALA A 96 3.76 10.59 -6.42
C ALA A 96 3.98 11.59 -7.57
N PRO A 97 3.34 11.46 -8.75
CA PRO A 97 3.34 12.48 -9.78
C PRO A 97 2.77 13.84 -9.35
N LEU A 98 1.64 13.86 -8.62
CA LEU A 98 1.03 15.09 -8.09
C LEU A 98 2.01 15.85 -7.18
N VAL A 99 2.59 15.16 -6.21
CA VAL A 99 3.56 15.73 -5.27
C VAL A 99 4.81 16.23 -6.00
N ALA A 100 5.34 15.46 -6.95
CA ALA A 100 6.51 15.84 -7.72
C ALA A 100 6.26 17.05 -8.63
N ALA A 101 5.06 17.16 -9.21
CA ALA A 101 4.69 18.31 -10.04
C ALA A 101 4.54 19.59 -9.21
N CYS A 102 4.13 19.46 -7.94
CA CYS A 102 4.12 20.56 -6.96
C CYS A 102 5.50 20.91 -6.37
N GLY A 103 6.58 20.25 -6.80
CA GLY A 103 7.96 20.50 -6.35
C GLY A 103 8.44 19.59 -5.22
N GLY A 104 7.64 18.62 -4.77
CA GLY A 104 8.03 17.64 -3.77
C GLY A 104 9.05 16.62 -4.28
N LYS A 105 9.71 15.90 -3.36
CA LYS A 105 10.72 14.88 -3.65
C LYS A 105 10.24 13.52 -3.16
N VAL A 106 9.70 12.71 -4.07
CA VAL A 106 9.16 11.38 -3.75
C VAL A 106 10.19 10.31 -4.05
N ALA A 107 10.84 9.81 -3.01
CA ALA A 107 11.82 8.72 -3.08
C ALA A 107 11.19 7.44 -2.51
N LYS A 108 10.44 6.69 -3.34
CA LYS A 108 9.59 5.60 -2.88
C LYS A 108 10.14 4.22 -3.19
N MET A 109 10.24 3.38 -2.15
CA MET A 109 10.42 1.94 -2.29
C MET A 109 9.13 1.22 -1.92
N SER A 110 8.61 0.38 -2.82
CA SER A 110 7.33 -0.30 -2.70
C SER A 110 7.48 -1.82 -2.77
N GLY A 111 6.48 -2.53 -2.24
CA GLY A 111 6.41 -3.98 -2.27
C GLY A 111 5.57 -4.51 -3.44
N ARG A 112 5.59 -5.83 -3.58
CA ARG A 112 4.66 -6.61 -4.41
C ARG A 112 3.36 -6.88 -3.67
N GLY A 113 2.34 -7.30 -4.38
CA GLY A 113 1.06 -7.71 -3.80
C GLY A 113 1.18 -8.92 -2.88
N LEU A 114 0.33 -8.94 -1.86
CA LEU A 114 0.23 -10.02 -0.88
C LEU A 114 -1.24 -10.42 -0.69
N GLY A 115 -1.54 -11.72 -0.81
CA GLY A 115 -2.90 -12.23 -0.67
C GLY A 115 -3.84 -11.63 -1.73
N HIS A 116 -4.94 -11.07 -1.27
CA HIS A 116 -5.98 -10.44 -2.10
C HIS A 116 -5.67 -9.00 -2.52
N THR A 117 -4.56 -8.42 -2.02
CA THR A 117 -4.20 -7.02 -2.30
C THR A 117 -3.26 -6.92 -3.50
N GLY A 118 -3.47 -5.92 -4.37
CA GLY A 118 -2.59 -5.64 -5.49
C GLY A 118 -1.32 -4.88 -5.08
N GLY A 119 -0.15 -5.25 -5.64
CA GLY A 119 1.12 -4.58 -5.36
C GLY A 119 1.42 -3.43 -6.33
N THR A 120 1.96 -2.32 -5.84
CA THR A 120 2.39 -1.20 -6.69
C THR A 120 3.40 -1.66 -7.75
N ILE A 121 4.35 -2.52 -7.37
CA ILE A 121 5.39 -3.02 -8.29
C ILE A 121 4.79 -3.91 -9.38
N ASP A 122 3.82 -4.77 -9.01
CA ASP A 122 3.15 -5.65 -9.97
C ASP A 122 2.35 -4.83 -11.01
N LYS A 123 1.71 -3.74 -10.58
CA LYS A 123 1.04 -2.80 -11.50
C LYS A 123 2.02 -2.12 -12.44
N MET A 124 3.15 -1.64 -11.91
CA MET A 124 4.19 -1.00 -12.73
C MET A 124 4.79 -1.96 -13.77
N GLU A 125 4.95 -3.23 -13.44
CA GLU A 125 5.46 -4.27 -14.37
C GLU A 125 4.51 -4.56 -15.54
N SER A 126 3.23 -4.16 -15.45
CA SER A 126 2.31 -4.21 -16.60
C SER A 126 2.61 -3.19 -17.69
N ILE A 127 3.41 -2.15 -17.38
CA ILE A 127 3.88 -1.17 -18.37
C ILE A 127 5.05 -1.78 -19.14
N PRO A 128 4.99 -1.88 -20.49
CA PRO A 128 6.02 -2.52 -21.26
C PRO A 128 7.42 -1.93 -21.01
N HIS A 129 8.39 -2.81 -20.75
CA HIS A 129 9.81 -2.50 -20.55
C HIS A 129 10.15 -1.69 -19.28
N LEU A 130 9.20 -1.34 -18.44
CA LEU A 130 9.44 -0.55 -17.23
C LEU A 130 10.32 -1.32 -16.24
N LYS A 131 11.43 -0.71 -15.85
CA LYS A 131 12.34 -1.25 -14.82
C LYS A 131 11.87 -0.80 -13.45
N VAL A 132 11.62 -1.76 -12.57
CA VAL A 132 11.22 -1.52 -11.18
C VAL A 132 12.39 -1.64 -10.20
N SER A 133 13.61 -1.83 -10.71
CA SER A 133 14.85 -1.85 -9.91
C SER A 133 15.84 -0.87 -10.53
N LEU A 134 16.41 0.00 -9.70
CA LEU A 134 17.47 0.94 -10.05
C LEU A 134 18.63 0.80 -9.06
N SER A 135 19.84 1.21 -9.48
CA SER A 135 20.93 1.43 -8.54
C SER A 135 20.56 2.58 -7.58
N GLN A 136 21.20 2.67 -6.42
CA GLN A 136 20.94 3.77 -5.49
C GLN A 136 21.32 5.12 -6.13
N GLU A 137 22.39 5.16 -6.92
CA GLU A 137 22.83 6.35 -7.65
C GLU A 137 21.78 6.81 -8.68
N ASP A 138 21.28 5.89 -9.51
CA ASP A 138 20.24 6.19 -10.51
C ASP A 138 18.93 6.62 -9.86
N PHE A 139 18.55 5.98 -8.75
CA PHE A 139 17.37 6.32 -7.98
C PHE A 139 17.43 7.76 -7.46
N ILE A 140 18.54 8.15 -6.83
CA ILE A 140 18.77 9.50 -6.33
C ILE A 140 18.83 10.52 -7.48
N ALA A 141 19.59 10.21 -8.55
CA ALA A 141 19.71 11.08 -9.72
C ALA A 141 18.33 11.32 -10.38
N GLN A 142 17.48 10.29 -10.45
CA GLN A 142 16.14 10.43 -10.99
C GLN A 142 15.27 11.34 -10.11
N VAL A 143 15.25 11.15 -8.79
CA VAL A 143 14.48 12.01 -7.87
C VAL A 143 14.93 13.46 -7.94
N ASN A 144 16.25 13.72 -8.01
CA ASN A 144 16.77 15.09 -8.19
C ASN A 144 16.28 15.70 -9.50
N ARG A 145 16.32 14.95 -10.61
CA ARG A 145 16.00 15.43 -11.96
C ARG A 145 14.50 15.67 -12.18
N ILE A 146 13.64 14.74 -11.77
CA ILE A 146 12.20 14.78 -12.10
C ILE A 146 11.28 14.83 -10.89
N GLY A 147 11.81 14.80 -9.67
CA GLY A 147 11.05 14.91 -8.43
C GLY A 147 10.52 13.58 -7.88
N LEU A 148 10.56 12.47 -8.63
CA LEU A 148 10.04 11.19 -8.16
C LEU A 148 10.79 10.00 -8.74
N ALA A 149 10.84 8.92 -7.96
CA ALA A 149 11.13 7.57 -8.40
C ALA A 149 10.35 6.56 -7.54
N VAL A 150 9.79 5.54 -8.18
CA VAL A 150 9.11 4.42 -7.51
C VAL A 150 9.79 3.13 -7.95
N ILE A 151 10.37 2.41 -6.99
CA ILE A 151 11.10 1.16 -7.25
C ILE A 151 10.71 0.06 -6.26
N GLY A 152 11.07 -1.17 -6.59
CA GLY A 152 10.96 -2.32 -5.69
C GLY A 152 11.93 -2.20 -4.51
N GLN A 153 11.56 -2.79 -3.38
CA GLN A 153 12.45 -2.92 -2.23
C GLN A 153 13.60 -3.87 -2.55
N SER A 154 14.83 -3.49 -2.16
CA SER A 154 15.99 -4.38 -2.27
C SER A 154 15.91 -5.51 -1.23
N GLU A 155 16.51 -6.67 -1.55
CA GLU A 155 16.56 -7.83 -0.63
C GLU A 155 17.33 -7.52 0.67
N GLY A 156 18.23 -6.56 0.64
CA GLY A 156 19.04 -6.14 1.79
C GLY A 156 18.32 -5.19 2.74
N LEU A 157 17.08 -4.76 2.43
CA LEU A 157 16.34 -3.82 3.26
C LEU A 157 15.70 -4.55 4.45
N ALA A 158 16.06 -4.17 5.69
CA ALA A 158 15.50 -4.71 6.94
C ALA A 158 15.41 -6.25 6.99
N PRO A 159 16.49 -7.03 6.83
CA PRO A 159 16.46 -8.49 6.80
C PRO A 159 15.91 -9.11 8.11
N ALA A 160 16.03 -8.44 9.24
CA ALA A 160 15.39 -8.85 10.48
C ALA A 160 13.86 -8.92 10.34
N ASP A 161 13.24 -7.96 9.65
CA ASP A 161 11.80 -7.99 9.40
C ASP A 161 11.38 -9.20 8.57
N LYS A 162 12.11 -9.49 7.49
CA LYS A 162 11.84 -10.68 6.65
C LYS A 162 11.85 -11.96 7.47
N LYS A 163 12.84 -12.11 8.37
CA LYS A 163 12.99 -13.30 9.20
C LYS A 163 11.92 -13.38 10.31
N LEU A 164 11.65 -12.24 10.98
CA LEU A 164 10.62 -12.15 12.00
C LEU A 164 9.22 -12.38 11.42
N TYR A 165 8.91 -11.79 10.25
CA TYR A 165 7.61 -11.98 9.62
C TYR A 165 7.36 -13.44 9.25
N ALA A 166 8.36 -14.12 8.67
CA ALA A 166 8.26 -15.56 8.36
C ALA A 166 8.00 -16.42 9.60
N LEU A 167 8.58 -16.06 10.77
CA LEU A 167 8.31 -16.74 12.02
C LEU A 167 6.90 -16.42 12.54
N ARG A 168 6.47 -15.16 12.46
CA ARG A 168 5.14 -14.71 12.90
C ARG A 168 4.02 -15.39 12.14
N ASP A 169 4.21 -15.61 10.85
CA ASP A 169 3.22 -16.22 9.95
C ASP A 169 2.79 -17.64 10.41
N VAL A 170 3.67 -18.35 11.12
CA VAL A 170 3.44 -19.72 11.58
C VAL A 170 3.32 -19.86 13.10
N THR A 171 3.32 -18.75 13.86
CA THR A 171 3.31 -18.78 15.35
C THR A 171 2.14 -18.02 15.98
N GLY A 172 1.13 -17.58 15.17
CA GLY A 172 -0.04 -16.87 15.69
C GLY A 172 0.28 -15.50 16.29
N THR A 173 1.28 -14.79 15.75
CA THR A 173 1.71 -13.47 16.25
C THR A 173 1.62 -12.38 15.18
N VAL A 174 0.93 -12.64 14.06
CA VAL A 174 0.80 -11.68 12.95
C VAL A 174 -0.06 -10.48 13.34
N ASP A 175 -1.17 -10.70 14.07
CA ASP A 175 -2.20 -9.68 14.33
C ASP A 175 -1.82 -8.67 15.42
N SER A 176 -0.62 -8.76 15.97
CA SER A 176 -0.14 -7.85 17.01
C SER A 176 0.16 -6.46 16.43
N ILE A 177 -0.60 -5.44 16.84
CA ILE A 177 -0.42 -4.05 16.39
C ILE A 177 1.03 -3.55 16.55
N PRO A 178 1.72 -3.72 17.70
CA PRO A 178 3.13 -3.36 17.83
C PRO A 178 4.04 -4.02 16.79
N LEU A 179 3.82 -5.30 16.51
CA LEU A 179 4.65 -6.05 15.56
C LEU A 179 4.32 -5.71 14.10
N ILE A 180 3.06 -5.39 13.77
CA ILE A 180 2.66 -4.86 12.47
C ILE A 180 3.33 -3.49 12.25
N ALA A 181 3.19 -2.58 13.22
CA ALA A 181 3.78 -1.25 13.15
C ALA A 181 5.30 -1.29 12.95
N SER A 182 6.02 -2.13 13.71
CA SER A 182 7.48 -2.32 13.56
C SER A 182 7.84 -2.86 12.18
N SER A 183 7.10 -3.85 11.68
CA SER A 183 7.35 -4.45 10.37
C SER A 183 7.22 -3.42 9.24
N VAL A 184 6.16 -2.60 9.26
CA VAL A 184 5.95 -1.53 8.28
C VAL A 184 7.04 -0.48 8.40
N MET A 185 7.23 0.07 9.61
CA MET A 185 8.08 1.24 9.81
C MET A 185 9.56 0.92 9.70
N SER A 186 10.02 -0.30 9.99
CA SER A 186 11.43 -0.68 9.80
C SER A 186 11.86 -0.53 8.34
N LYS A 187 11.02 -0.94 7.38
CA LYS A 187 11.27 -0.75 5.95
C LYS A 187 11.25 0.72 5.54
N LYS A 188 10.37 1.52 6.16
CA LYS A 188 10.28 2.96 5.88
C LYS A 188 11.47 3.74 6.45
N LEU A 189 11.93 3.39 7.64
CA LEU A 189 13.17 3.94 8.19
C LEU A 189 14.39 3.56 7.34
N ALA A 190 14.48 2.28 6.94
CA ALA A 190 15.58 1.79 6.11
C ALA A 190 15.61 2.41 4.71
N SER A 191 14.45 2.75 4.12
CA SER A 191 14.37 3.43 2.81
C SER A 191 14.83 4.90 2.84
N GLY A 192 15.07 5.49 4.01
CA GLY A 192 15.75 6.77 4.18
C GLY A 192 14.87 8.02 4.10
N ALA A 193 13.57 7.93 3.78
CA ALA A 193 12.69 9.09 3.67
C ALA A 193 12.61 9.89 5.00
N GLN A 194 12.66 11.22 4.90
CA GLN A 194 12.59 12.13 6.05
C GLN A 194 11.16 12.36 6.53
N ALA A 195 10.20 12.32 5.61
CA ALA A 195 8.78 12.45 5.90
C ALA A 195 8.01 11.23 5.36
N ILE A 196 7.01 10.77 6.09
CA ILE A 196 6.24 9.57 5.75
C ILE A 196 4.76 9.85 5.93
N LEU A 197 3.98 9.71 4.86
CA LEU A 197 2.53 9.65 4.93
C LEU A 197 2.08 8.19 4.96
N LEU A 198 1.35 7.82 6.00
CA LEU A 198 0.78 6.49 6.16
C LEU A 198 -0.69 6.52 5.72
N ASP A 199 -1.05 5.61 4.86
CA ASP A 199 -2.40 5.34 4.39
C ASP A 199 -2.88 4.05 5.07
N VAL A 200 -3.66 4.21 6.13
CA VAL A 200 -4.12 3.09 6.95
C VAL A 200 -5.52 2.71 6.50
N LYS A 201 -5.60 1.66 5.71
CA LYS A 201 -6.86 1.14 5.17
C LYS A 201 -7.71 0.48 6.26
N VAL A 202 -9.02 0.72 6.22
CA VAL A 202 -10.02 0.24 7.18
C VAL A 202 -11.19 -0.40 6.45
N GLY A 203 -11.58 -1.60 6.82
CA GLY A 203 -12.76 -2.28 6.26
C GLY A 203 -12.52 -3.71 5.82
N SER A 204 -13.48 -4.29 5.11
CA SER A 204 -13.48 -5.70 4.71
C SER A 204 -12.27 -6.07 3.84
N GLY A 205 -11.77 -5.15 3.03
CA GLY A 205 -10.59 -5.35 2.16
C GLY A 205 -9.24 -5.00 2.81
N ALA A 206 -9.21 -4.59 4.08
CA ALA A 206 -8.01 -4.18 4.79
C ALA A 206 -7.60 -5.18 5.86
N PHE A 207 -6.37 -5.04 6.41
CA PHE A 207 -5.94 -5.77 7.61
C PHE A 207 -6.70 -5.29 8.86
N MET A 208 -6.89 -3.98 9.01
CA MET A 208 -7.68 -3.40 10.10
C MET A 208 -9.16 -3.39 9.71
N LYS A 209 -9.97 -4.08 10.51
CA LYS A 209 -11.41 -4.23 10.22
C LYS A 209 -12.23 -3.12 10.85
N THR A 210 -11.72 -2.49 11.91
CA THR A 210 -12.40 -1.40 12.63
C THR A 210 -11.57 -0.13 12.66
N ILE A 211 -12.24 1.01 12.82
CA ILE A 211 -11.58 2.32 12.89
C ILE A 211 -10.71 2.44 14.17
N GLU A 212 -11.11 1.78 15.24
CA GLU A 212 -10.38 1.75 16.52
C GLU A 212 -9.02 1.02 16.38
N GLU A 213 -9.01 -0.14 15.73
CA GLU A 213 -7.78 -0.89 15.43
C GLU A 213 -6.86 -0.10 14.49
N ALA A 214 -7.44 0.50 13.46
CA ALA A 214 -6.69 1.32 12.50
C ALA A 214 -6.07 2.55 13.17
N ARG A 215 -6.82 3.22 14.05
CA ARG A 215 -6.33 4.37 14.82
C ARG A 215 -5.19 3.96 15.78
N ALA A 216 -5.31 2.80 16.43
CA ALA A 216 -4.26 2.26 17.29
C ALA A 216 -2.98 1.93 16.50
N LEU A 217 -3.12 1.32 15.32
CA LEU A 217 -1.99 1.05 14.42
C LEU A 217 -1.36 2.34 13.90
N ALA A 218 -2.17 3.29 13.43
CA ALA A 218 -1.73 4.59 12.96
C ALA A 218 -0.92 5.32 14.02
N LYS A 219 -1.44 5.39 15.25
CA LYS A 219 -0.74 6.00 16.38
C LYS A 219 0.59 5.33 16.67
N ALA A 220 0.63 4.00 16.71
CA ALA A 220 1.88 3.26 16.93
C ALA A 220 2.94 3.58 15.86
N MET A 221 2.54 3.65 14.59
CA MET A 221 3.45 3.98 13.49
C MET A 221 3.91 5.45 13.51
N VAL A 222 3.03 6.39 13.86
CA VAL A 222 3.39 7.81 14.04
C VAL A 222 4.38 7.96 15.20
N ASP A 223 4.12 7.33 16.33
CA ASP A 223 5.01 7.34 17.51
C ASP A 223 6.40 6.76 17.17
N ILE A 224 6.47 5.64 16.42
CA ILE A 224 7.74 5.09 15.91
C ILE A 224 8.50 6.12 15.07
N GLY A 225 7.81 6.79 14.17
CA GLY A 225 8.43 7.82 13.32
C GLY A 225 9.01 8.96 14.16
N ARG A 226 8.24 9.47 15.10
CA ARG A 226 8.65 10.55 16.01
C ARG A 226 9.87 10.17 16.85
N GLU A 227 9.87 8.97 17.46
CA GLU A 227 11.00 8.44 18.23
C GLU A 227 12.29 8.29 17.39
N ASN A 228 12.15 8.16 16.07
CA ASN A 228 13.26 8.01 15.12
C ASN A 228 13.51 9.27 14.27
N GLY A 229 13.02 10.45 14.73
CA GLY A 229 13.31 11.75 14.08
C GLY A 229 12.72 11.91 12.69
N ARG A 230 11.60 11.24 12.38
CA ARG A 230 10.87 11.38 11.12
C ARG A 230 9.58 12.17 11.32
N SER A 231 9.22 12.98 10.34
CA SER A 231 7.90 13.60 10.26
C SER A 231 6.90 12.57 9.73
N VAL A 232 5.96 12.14 10.56
CA VAL A 232 4.98 11.10 10.17
C VAL A 232 3.57 11.59 10.45
N LYS A 233 2.68 11.34 9.50
CA LYS A 233 1.23 11.53 9.61
C LYS A 233 0.54 10.31 9.04
N ALA A 234 -0.58 9.91 9.63
CA ALA A 234 -1.41 8.83 9.13
C ALA A 234 -2.80 9.34 8.74
N VAL A 235 -3.29 8.88 7.61
CA VAL A 235 -4.66 9.08 7.13
C VAL A 235 -5.34 7.71 7.15
N LEU A 236 -6.47 7.62 7.83
CA LEU A 236 -7.31 6.42 7.82
C LEU A 236 -8.28 6.53 6.63
N THR A 237 -8.31 5.50 5.80
CA THR A 237 -9.11 5.52 4.55
C THR A 237 -10.01 4.30 4.45
N ASP A 238 -11.18 4.49 3.83
CA ASP A 238 -12.16 3.43 3.60
C ASP A 238 -11.62 2.35 2.66
N MET A 239 -11.76 1.11 3.06
CA MET A 239 -11.52 -0.09 2.26
C MET A 239 -12.65 -1.12 2.44
N ASP A 240 -13.83 -0.65 2.80
CA ASP A 240 -15.05 -1.47 2.83
C ASP A 240 -15.76 -1.53 1.47
N ARG A 241 -15.12 -0.94 0.49
CA ARG A 241 -15.38 -1.03 -0.96
C ARG A 241 -14.05 -0.92 -1.71
N PRO A 242 -13.86 -1.57 -2.85
CA PRO A 242 -12.66 -1.39 -3.66
C PRO A 242 -12.50 0.07 -4.09
N LEU A 243 -11.25 0.57 -4.11
CA LEU A 243 -10.94 1.95 -4.47
C LEU A 243 -10.89 2.14 -5.99
N GLY A 244 -11.59 3.15 -6.51
CA GLY A 244 -11.80 3.32 -7.95
C GLY A 244 -12.69 2.24 -8.55
N HIS A 245 -12.60 2.03 -9.85
CA HIS A 245 -13.41 1.05 -10.59
C HIS A 245 -12.61 -0.15 -11.10
N ALA A 246 -11.29 -0.03 -11.21
CA ALA A 246 -10.43 -1.09 -11.71
C ALA A 246 -9.75 -1.89 -10.60
N ILE A 247 -9.76 -3.22 -10.72
CA ILE A 247 -9.01 -4.15 -9.89
C ILE A 247 -8.19 -5.04 -10.83
N GLY A 248 -6.86 -5.02 -10.71
CA GLY A 248 -5.95 -5.75 -11.59
C GLY A 248 -4.82 -4.85 -12.08
N ASN A 249 -3.73 -5.42 -12.64
CA ASN A 249 -2.49 -4.67 -12.85
C ASN A 249 -2.60 -3.61 -13.96
N ALA A 250 -2.75 -4.02 -15.22
CA ALA A 250 -2.84 -3.11 -16.36
C ALA A 250 -4.14 -2.27 -16.35
N LEU A 251 -5.26 -2.85 -15.87
CA LEU A 251 -6.51 -2.12 -15.72
C LEU A 251 -6.36 -0.96 -14.72
N GLU A 252 -5.66 -1.18 -13.61
CA GLU A 252 -5.39 -0.12 -12.64
C GLU A 252 -4.42 0.94 -13.19
N ILE A 253 -3.45 0.59 -14.05
CA ILE A 253 -2.60 1.58 -14.73
C ILE A 253 -3.41 2.46 -15.68
N ARG A 254 -4.39 1.90 -16.40
CA ARG A 254 -5.32 2.71 -17.23
C ARG A 254 -6.08 3.71 -16.35
N GLU A 255 -6.65 3.25 -15.24
CA GLU A 255 -7.37 4.13 -14.33
C GLU A 255 -6.45 5.20 -13.68
N VAL A 256 -5.18 4.90 -13.41
CA VAL A 256 -4.17 5.90 -13.01
C VAL A 256 -4.02 6.98 -14.09
N ILE A 257 -3.89 6.58 -15.35
CA ILE A 257 -3.73 7.50 -16.48
C ILE A 257 -5.00 8.35 -16.64
N ASP A 258 -6.18 7.73 -16.59
CA ASP A 258 -7.47 8.44 -16.69
C ASP A 258 -7.65 9.42 -15.53
N THR A 259 -7.27 9.03 -14.30
CA THR A 259 -7.32 9.93 -13.14
C THR A 259 -6.41 11.14 -13.32
N LEU A 260 -5.20 10.95 -13.82
CA LEU A 260 -4.26 12.04 -14.09
C LEU A 260 -4.63 12.88 -15.32
N LYS A 261 -5.52 12.38 -16.20
CA LYS A 261 -6.19 13.15 -17.26
C LYS A 261 -7.42 13.93 -16.78
N GLY A 262 -7.81 13.79 -15.50
CA GLY A 262 -9.00 14.43 -14.92
C GLY A 262 -10.32 13.67 -15.13
N HIS A 263 -10.26 12.40 -15.54
CA HIS A 263 -11.42 11.53 -15.81
C HIS A 263 -11.54 10.35 -14.85
N GLY A 264 -10.79 10.35 -13.75
CA GLY A 264 -10.79 9.26 -12.76
C GLY A 264 -12.04 9.22 -11.89
N PRO A 265 -12.27 8.08 -11.22
CA PRO A 265 -13.32 7.93 -10.21
C PRO A 265 -13.20 8.99 -9.10
N GLU A 266 -14.35 9.46 -8.61
CA GLU A 266 -14.40 10.53 -7.62
C GLU A 266 -13.71 10.13 -6.31
N ASP A 267 -13.99 8.92 -5.80
CA ASP A 267 -13.40 8.40 -4.56
C ASP A 267 -11.88 8.31 -4.63
N LEU A 268 -11.33 7.76 -5.73
CA LEU A 268 -9.89 7.64 -5.97
C LEU A 268 -9.23 9.01 -6.11
N THR A 269 -9.85 9.90 -6.89
CA THR A 269 -9.35 11.25 -7.14
C THR A 269 -9.31 12.06 -5.85
N HIS A 270 -10.41 12.02 -5.06
CA HIS A 270 -10.52 12.70 -3.77
C HIS A 270 -9.44 12.25 -2.79
N GLU A 271 -9.30 10.93 -2.59
CA GLU A 271 -8.27 10.37 -1.70
C GLU A 271 -6.86 10.80 -2.12
N CYS A 272 -6.56 10.74 -3.42
CA CYS A 272 -5.24 11.10 -3.93
C CYS A 272 -4.92 12.60 -3.73
N ILE A 273 -5.89 13.51 -3.92
CA ILE A 273 -5.72 14.95 -3.70
C ILE A 273 -5.41 15.24 -2.23
N ILE A 274 -6.19 14.68 -1.30
CA ILE A 274 -5.99 14.88 0.14
C ILE A 274 -4.63 14.37 0.59
N MET A 275 -4.26 13.15 0.15
CA MET A 275 -2.97 12.58 0.49
C MET A 275 -1.79 13.34 -0.10
N ALA A 276 -1.88 13.77 -1.36
CA ALA A 276 -0.84 14.59 -1.98
C ALA A 276 -0.65 15.92 -1.22
N ALA A 277 -1.75 16.57 -0.80
CA ALA A 277 -1.69 17.79 -0.01
C ALA A 277 -0.98 17.56 1.33
N HIS A 278 -1.29 16.48 2.06
CA HIS A 278 -0.59 16.14 3.30
C HIS A 278 0.90 15.85 3.08
N MET A 279 1.28 15.22 1.96
CA MET A 279 2.68 15.01 1.64
C MET A 279 3.43 16.32 1.38
N LEU A 280 2.81 17.31 0.75
CA LEU A 280 3.39 18.65 0.57
C LEU A 280 3.57 19.38 1.91
N VAL A 281 2.62 19.28 2.83
CA VAL A 281 2.75 19.81 4.18
C VAL A 281 3.89 19.13 4.95
N LEU A 282 3.96 17.81 4.91
CA LEU A 282 5.03 17.04 5.54
C LEU A 282 6.42 17.35 4.98
N SER A 283 6.48 17.75 3.70
CA SER A 283 7.71 18.19 3.03
C SER A 283 8.04 19.68 3.25
N HIS A 284 7.26 20.38 4.09
CA HIS A 284 7.41 21.82 4.37
C HIS A 284 7.38 22.71 3.13
N ILE A 285 6.67 22.32 2.07
CA ILE A 285 6.55 23.11 0.82
C ILE A 285 5.55 24.24 0.99
N CYS A 286 4.39 23.98 1.62
CA CYS A 286 3.34 24.96 1.88
C CYS A 286 2.39 24.47 2.99
N ASP A 287 1.49 25.35 3.44
CA ASP A 287 0.37 24.98 4.31
C ASP A 287 -0.67 24.13 3.55
N TYR A 288 -1.63 23.56 4.28
CA TYR A 288 -2.59 22.58 3.75
C TYR A 288 -3.54 23.17 2.70
N GLU A 289 -4.07 24.38 2.91
CA GLU A 289 -5.00 25.02 1.96
C GLU A 289 -4.30 25.36 0.64
N THR A 290 -3.08 25.86 0.73
CA THR A 290 -2.22 26.11 -0.42
C THR A 290 -1.87 24.79 -1.14
N ALA A 291 -1.61 23.74 -0.39
CA ALA A 291 -1.32 22.41 -0.93
C ALA A 291 -2.51 21.86 -1.72
N LEU A 292 -3.72 21.90 -1.16
CA LEU A 292 -4.95 21.47 -1.86
C LEU A 292 -5.16 22.20 -3.18
N THR A 293 -4.98 23.51 -3.18
CA THR A 293 -5.12 24.33 -4.39
C THR A 293 -4.09 23.93 -5.45
N ARG A 294 -2.81 23.83 -5.07
CA ARG A 294 -1.74 23.46 -5.99
C ARG A 294 -1.90 22.05 -6.57
N VAL A 295 -2.33 21.09 -5.74
CA VAL A 295 -2.56 19.71 -6.20
C VAL A 295 -3.67 19.66 -7.25
N ARG A 296 -4.78 20.39 -7.04
CA ARG A 296 -5.88 20.47 -8.02
C ARG A 296 -5.42 21.14 -9.32
N GLU A 297 -4.76 22.29 -9.24
CA GLU A 297 -4.20 22.98 -10.41
C GLU A 297 -3.22 22.08 -11.19
N THR A 298 -2.42 21.29 -10.48
CA THR A 298 -1.46 20.36 -11.08
C THR A 298 -2.15 19.20 -11.80
N LEU A 299 -3.27 18.72 -11.26
CA LEU A 299 -4.11 17.71 -11.91
C LEU A 299 -4.77 18.32 -13.17
N ASP A 300 -5.44 19.46 -13.03
CA ASP A 300 -6.19 20.11 -14.11
C ASP A 300 -5.31 20.56 -15.29
N SER A 301 -4.08 20.97 -15.01
CA SER A 301 -3.11 21.36 -16.05
C SER A 301 -2.42 20.20 -16.76
N GLY A 302 -2.59 18.96 -16.29
CA GLY A 302 -1.89 17.78 -16.81
C GLY A 302 -0.41 17.69 -16.40
N ALA A 303 0.09 18.57 -15.52
CA ALA A 303 1.47 18.55 -15.08
C ALA A 303 1.84 17.29 -14.30
N ALA A 304 0.90 16.70 -13.56
CA ALA A 304 1.09 15.44 -12.88
C ALA A 304 1.18 14.27 -13.87
N LEU A 305 0.36 14.25 -14.93
CA LEU A 305 0.43 13.24 -15.99
C LEU A 305 1.81 13.26 -16.68
N GLU A 306 2.35 14.46 -16.91
CA GLU A 306 3.69 14.60 -17.49
C GLU A 306 4.78 14.08 -16.52
N ARG A 307 4.62 14.22 -15.20
CA ARG A 307 5.54 13.61 -14.24
C ARG A 307 5.49 12.07 -14.28
N LEU A 308 4.31 11.47 -14.45
CA LEU A 308 4.19 10.02 -14.65
C LEU A 308 4.89 9.60 -15.95
N ARG A 309 4.69 10.33 -17.06
CA ARG A 309 5.38 10.09 -18.33
C ARG A 309 6.89 10.09 -18.17
N LEU A 310 7.43 11.12 -17.53
CA LEU A 310 8.87 11.25 -17.28
C LEU A 310 9.41 10.12 -16.39
N MET A 311 8.65 9.68 -15.38
CA MET A 311 9.04 8.55 -14.53
C MET A 311 9.11 7.25 -15.34
N ILE A 312 8.09 6.95 -16.14
CA ILE A 312 8.05 5.76 -17.00
C ILE A 312 9.26 5.76 -17.95
N ALA A 313 9.49 6.87 -18.64
CA ALA A 313 10.60 7.02 -19.58
C ALA A 313 11.98 6.91 -18.88
N ALA A 314 12.15 7.54 -17.71
CA ALA A 314 13.39 7.51 -16.93
C ALA A 314 13.73 6.09 -16.45
N GLN A 315 12.72 5.26 -16.20
CA GLN A 315 12.87 3.87 -15.79
C GLN A 315 12.85 2.90 -16.99
N GLY A 316 12.98 3.42 -18.23
CA GLY A 316 13.11 2.64 -19.46
C GLY A 316 11.82 2.02 -19.96
N GLY A 317 10.66 2.40 -19.39
CA GLY A 317 9.34 1.94 -19.82
C GLY A 317 8.85 2.67 -21.07
N ASN A 318 7.88 2.05 -21.75
CA ASN A 318 7.21 2.66 -22.88
C ASN A 318 6.21 3.72 -22.41
N SER A 319 6.63 4.99 -22.38
CA SER A 319 5.78 6.10 -21.96
C SER A 319 4.64 6.44 -22.92
N SER A 320 4.61 5.86 -24.13
CA SER A 320 3.50 6.03 -25.08
C SER A 320 2.18 5.42 -24.59
N VAL A 321 2.22 4.56 -23.55
CA VAL A 321 1.00 4.03 -22.89
C VAL A 321 0.09 5.14 -22.35
N ILE A 322 0.63 6.33 -22.09
CA ILE A 322 -0.14 7.49 -21.62
C ILE A 322 -1.04 8.06 -22.73
N ASP A 323 -0.57 8.00 -23.98
CA ASP A 323 -1.31 8.52 -25.14
C ASP A 323 -2.13 7.42 -25.83
N ASP A 324 -1.65 6.18 -25.74
CA ASP A 324 -2.26 4.99 -26.33
C ASP A 324 -2.33 3.85 -25.31
N GLU A 325 -3.45 3.76 -24.62
CA GLU A 325 -3.71 2.74 -23.61
C GLU A 325 -3.88 1.32 -24.19
N SER A 326 -4.02 1.17 -25.51
CA SER A 326 -4.05 -0.14 -26.16
C SER A 326 -2.71 -0.89 -26.03
N LEU A 327 -1.64 -0.17 -25.73
CA LEU A 327 -0.32 -0.74 -25.42
C LEU A 327 -0.25 -1.45 -24.06
N LEU A 328 -1.23 -1.23 -23.16
CA LEU A 328 -1.42 -1.98 -21.93
C LEU A 328 -2.28 -3.20 -22.23
N ALA A 329 -1.73 -4.40 -21.99
CA ALA A 329 -2.42 -5.64 -22.27
C ALA A 329 -3.70 -5.81 -21.43
N ILE A 330 -4.79 -6.22 -22.07
CA ILE A 330 -6.05 -6.62 -21.42
C ILE A 330 -6.40 -8.03 -21.83
N GLY A 331 -6.89 -8.83 -20.89
CA GLY A 331 -7.31 -10.21 -21.09
C GLY A 331 -8.34 -10.30 -22.22
N PRO A 332 -8.12 -11.18 -23.22
CA PRO A 332 -9.00 -11.27 -24.37
C PRO A 332 -10.34 -11.94 -24.08
N CYS A 333 -10.43 -12.72 -22.98
CA CYS A 333 -11.65 -13.37 -22.54
C CYS A 333 -12.37 -12.47 -21.54
N THR A 334 -13.67 -12.23 -21.74
CA THR A 334 -14.48 -11.35 -20.89
C THR A 334 -15.73 -12.05 -20.39
N TYR A 335 -16.20 -11.61 -19.23
CA TYR A 335 -17.47 -12.06 -18.64
C TYR A 335 -18.15 -10.90 -17.94
N ASP A 336 -19.39 -10.57 -18.34
CA ASP A 336 -20.20 -9.57 -17.67
C ASP A 336 -20.95 -10.20 -16.51
N VAL A 337 -20.73 -9.67 -15.30
CA VAL A 337 -21.45 -10.05 -14.10
C VAL A 337 -22.76 -9.28 -14.06
N ILE A 338 -23.86 -10.01 -14.13
CA ILE A 338 -25.21 -9.47 -14.23
C ILE A 338 -25.87 -9.40 -12.85
N ALA A 339 -26.56 -8.29 -12.56
CA ALA A 339 -27.32 -8.12 -11.35
C ALA A 339 -28.50 -9.12 -11.29
N PRO A 340 -28.63 -9.94 -10.22
CA PRO A 340 -29.68 -10.95 -10.10
C PRO A 340 -31.06 -10.37 -9.76
N LYS A 341 -31.14 -9.11 -9.38
CA LYS A 341 -32.37 -8.37 -9.02
C LYS A 341 -32.11 -6.87 -9.03
N ALA A 342 -33.14 -6.07 -9.12
CA ALA A 342 -33.12 -4.64 -8.93
C ALA A 342 -32.92 -4.25 -7.44
N GLY A 343 -32.37 -3.07 -7.19
CA GLY A 343 -32.15 -2.50 -5.84
C GLY A 343 -30.96 -1.57 -5.78
N TYR A 344 -30.33 -1.50 -4.62
CA TYR A 344 -29.08 -0.77 -4.40
C TYR A 344 -28.00 -1.75 -3.97
N ILE A 345 -26.77 -1.54 -4.40
CA ILE A 345 -25.62 -2.23 -3.80
C ILE A 345 -25.40 -1.65 -2.41
N THR A 346 -25.77 -2.43 -1.38
CA THR A 346 -25.69 -1.97 0.01
C THR A 346 -24.36 -2.27 0.68
N HIS A 347 -23.66 -3.29 0.20
CA HIS A 347 -22.34 -3.66 0.69
C HIS A 347 -21.57 -4.46 -0.36
N MET A 348 -20.25 -4.29 -0.38
CA MET A 348 -19.29 -5.08 -1.16
C MET A 348 -18.26 -5.66 -0.19
N ASN A 349 -18.16 -6.99 -0.12
CA ASN A 349 -17.03 -7.61 0.58
C ASN A 349 -15.76 -7.41 -0.25
N THR A 350 -15.00 -6.40 0.08
CA THR A 350 -13.84 -5.95 -0.70
C THR A 350 -12.76 -7.02 -0.79
N GLU A 351 -12.54 -7.81 0.29
CA GLU A 351 -11.59 -8.93 0.27
C GLU A 351 -12.00 -9.97 -0.79
N GLN A 352 -13.28 -10.34 -0.86
CA GLN A 352 -13.79 -11.28 -1.86
C GLN A 352 -13.69 -10.72 -3.28
N CYS A 353 -13.89 -9.42 -3.48
CA CYS A 353 -13.62 -8.76 -4.77
C CYS A 353 -12.15 -8.89 -5.18
N GLY A 354 -11.23 -8.71 -4.23
CA GLY A 354 -9.81 -8.93 -4.45
C GLY A 354 -9.47 -10.40 -4.76
N ILE A 355 -10.08 -11.34 -4.03
CA ILE A 355 -9.92 -12.79 -4.29
C ILE A 355 -10.43 -13.15 -5.70
N ALA A 356 -11.57 -12.62 -6.13
CA ALA A 356 -12.08 -12.84 -7.49
C ALA A 356 -11.06 -12.36 -8.54
N SER A 357 -10.40 -11.23 -8.33
CA SER A 357 -9.33 -10.74 -9.22
C SER A 357 -8.10 -11.68 -9.24
N VAL A 358 -7.71 -12.22 -8.06
CA VAL A 358 -6.63 -13.22 -7.99
C VAL A 358 -6.99 -14.49 -8.75
N MET A 359 -8.25 -14.95 -8.66
CA MET A 359 -8.75 -16.12 -9.40
C MET A 359 -8.69 -15.95 -10.92
N LEU A 360 -8.79 -14.71 -11.42
CA LEU A 360 -8.60 -14.38 -12.85
C LEU A 360 -7.13 -14.42 -13.28
N GLY A 361 -6.19 -14.49 -12.34
CA GLY A 361 -4.75 -14.46 -12.58
C GLY A 361 -4.07 -13.14 -12.24
N ALA A 362 -4.79 -12.10 -11.81
CA ALA A 362 -4.21 -10.78 -11.53
C ALA A 362 -3.31 -10.74 -10.28
N GLY A 363 -3.32 -11.77 -9.45
CA GLY A 363 -2.50 -11.89 -8.25
C GLY A 363 -1.85 -13.27 -8.13
N ARG A 364 -0.91 -13.41 -7.17
CA ARG A 364 -0.20 -14.67 -6.94
C ARG A 364 -1.02 -15.61 -6.07
N THR A 365 -1.21 -16.83 -6.53
CA THR A 365 -1.82 -17.92 -5.75
C THR A 365 -0.78 -18.70 -4.92
N ILE A 366 0.48 -18.63 -5.31
CA ILE A 366 1.62 -19.22 -4.60
C ILE A 366 2.77 -18.20 -4.54
N LYS A 367 3.64 -18.34 -3.55
CA LYS A 367 4.83 -17.48 -3.42
C LYS A 367 5.67 -17.52 -4.71
N ASP A 368 6.06 -16.34 -5.18
CA ASP A 368 6.84 -16.16 -6.42
C ASP A 368 6.19 -16.75 -7.70
N GLY A 369 4.89 -17.03 -7.63
CA GLY A 369 4.11 -17.50 -8.78
C GLY A 369 3.93 -16.45 -9.87
N PRO A 370 3.54 -16.85 -11.10
CA PRO A 370 3.29 -15.93 -12.20
C PRO A 370 2.06 -15.07 -11.94
N ILE A 371 2.02 -13.90 -12.57
CA ILE A 371 0.86 -13.01 -12.61
C ILE A 371 0.48 -12.80 -14.08
N ASP A 372 -0.80 -12.82 -14.36
CA ASP A 372 -1.37 -12.30 -15.60
C ASP A 372 -1.65 -10.80 -15.43
N TYR A 373 -0.78 -9.96 -15.95
CA TYR A 373 -0.93 -8.50 -15.86
C TYR A 373 -2.14 -7.97 -16.61
N SER A 374 -2.72 -8.75 -17.55
CA SER A 374 -3.87 -8.36 -18.35
C SER A 374 -5.21 -8.69 -17.70
N ALA A 375 -5.20 -9.54 -16.65
CA ALA A 375 -6.37 -9.99 -15.93
C ALA A 375 -6.86 -8.96 -14.90
N GLY A 376 -8.17 -8.98 -14.61
CA GLY A 376 -8.76 -8.14 -13.57
C GLY A 376 -10.25 -7.93 -13.74
N ILE A 377 -10.77 -6.91 -13.06
CA ILE A 377 -12.19 -6.56 -12.98
C ILE A 377 -12.35 -5.06 -13.22
N ILE A 378 -13.30 -4.68 -14.06
CA ILE A 378 -13.83 -3.31 -14.12
C ILE A 378 -15.22 -3.32 -13.51
N MET A 379 -15.38 -2.59 -12.42
CA MET A 379 -16.66 -2.41 -11.73
C MET A 379 -17.44 -1.28 -12.40
N HIS A 380 -18.69 -1.55 -12.76
CA HIS A 380 -19.61 -0.55 -13.31
C HIS A 380 -20.47 0.06 -12.21
N LYS A 381 -20.65 -0.68 -11.10
CA LYS A 381 -21.48 -0.30 -9.96
C LYS A 381 -20.75 -0.62 -8.65
N LYS A 382 -20.94 0.25 -7.66
CA LYS A 382 -20.34 0.16 -6.32
C LYS A 382 -21.38 0.35 -5.22
N THR A 383 -20.95 0.22 -3.97
CA THR A 383 -21.79 0.51 -2.79
C THR A 383 -22.41 1.91 -2.92
N GLY A 384 -23.74 1.98 -2.80
CA GLY A 384 -24.54 3.17 -2.96
C GLY A 384 -25.26 3.29 -4.31
N ASP A 385 -24.78 2.58 -5.35
CA ASP A 385 -25.38 2.67 -6.68
C ASP A 385 -26.69 1.91 -6.78
N ALA A 386 -27.65 2.51 -7.50
CA ALA A 386 -28.88 1.84 -7.94
C ALA A 386 -28.57 0.91 -9.11
N ILE A 387 -29.19 -0.26 -9.10
CA ILE A 387 -29.08 -1.28 -10.14
C ILE A 387 -30.47 -1.79 -10.55
N THR A 388 -30.56 -2.17 -11.81
CA THR A 388 -31.75 -2.86 -12.35
C THR A 388 -31.46 -4.35 -12.52
N GLU A 389 -32.50 -5.17 -12.56
CA GLU A 389 -32.37 -6.59 -12.91
C GLU A 389 -31.79 -6.72 -14.31
N ASP A 390 -30.91 -7.69 -14.51
CA ASP A 390 -30.17 -7.94 -15.75
C ASP A 390 -29.14 -6.85 -16.17
N GLU A 391 -28.90 -5.84 -15.33
CA GLU A 391 -27.83 -4.84 -15.58
C GLU A 391 -26.44 -5.43 -15.32
N SER A 392 -25.47 -5.12 -16.20
CA SER A 392 -24.06 -5.46 -15.97
C SER A 392 -23.47 -4.59 -14.85
N ILE A 393 -23.04 -5.21 -13.74
CA ILE A 393 -22.44 -4.53 -12.59
C ILE A 393 -20.91 -4.57 -12.58
N ALA A 394 -20.31 -5.48 -13.35
CA ALA A 394 -18.86 -5.56 -13.58
C ALA A 394 -18.55 -6.35 -14.84
N THR A 395 -17.39 -6.08 -15.43
CA THR A 395 -16.79 -6.93 -16.48
C THR A 395 -15.47 -7.52 -15.99
N LEU A 396 -15.33 -8.84 -16.07
CA LEU A 396 -14.15 -9.60 -15.72
C LEU A 396 -13.31 -9.84 -16.97
N TYR A 397 -11.98 -9.83 -16.82
CA TYR A 397 -10.99 -10.01 -17.87
C TYR A 397 -9.99 -11.08 -17.48
N ALA A 398 -9.70 -12.03 -18.37
CA ALA A 398 -8.69 -13.07 -18.18
C ALA A 398 -8.07 -13.51 -19.50
N SER A 399 -6.88 -14.09 -19.46
CA SER A 399 -6.26 -14.77 -20.61
C SER A 399 -6.83 -16.17 -20.85
N ASP A 400 -7.43 -16.78 -19.81
CA ASP A 400 -8.03 -18.12 -19.86
C ASP A 400 -9.53 -18.04 -19.49
N GLU A 401 -10.39 -18.39 -20.47
CA GLU A 401 -11.85 -18.37 -20.31
C GLU A 401 -12.33 -19.26 -19.17
N SER A 402 -11.62 -20.35 -18.85
CA SER A 402 -12.00 -21.28 -17.79
C SER A 402 -12.00 -20.68 -16.39
N LEU A 403 -11.30 -19.54 -16.19
CA LEU A 403 -11.20 -18.84 -14.91
C LEU A 403 -12.42 -17.95 -14.63
N LEU A 404 -13.12 -17.50 -15.68
CA LEU A 404 -14.15 -16.46 -15.60
C LEU A 404 -15.36 -16.86 -14.74
N ALA A 405 -15.91 -18.04 -14.95
CA ALA A 405 -17.17 -18.46 -14.31
C ALA A 405 -17.05 -18.55 -12.78
N ASN A 406 -15.94 -19.08 -12.27
CA ASN A 406 -15.72 -19.20 -10.82
C ASN A 406 -15.42 -17.82 -10.20
N ALA A 407 -14.65 -16.99 -10.87
CA ALA A 407 -14.36 -15.64 -10.41
C ALA A 407 -15.64 -14.78 -10.39
N ALA A 408 -16.49 -14.88 -11.42
CA ALA A 408 -17.78 -14.20 -11.49
C ALA A 408 -18.72 -14.61 -10.35
N LYS A 409 -18.76 -15.91 -10.02
CA LYS A 409 -19.50 -16.41 -8.87
C LYS A 409 -19.00 -15.81 -7.56
N THR A 410 -17.68 -15.82 -7.33
CA THR A 410 -17.08 -15.23 -6.13
C THR A 410 -17.37 -13.73 -6.05
N TYR A 411 -17.29 -13.01 -7.17
CA TYR A 411 -17.57 -11.58 -7.22
C TYR A 411 -19.03 -11.25 -6.91
N ILE A 412 -20.00 -11.96 -7.50
CA ILE A 412 -21.42 -11.69 -7.25
C ILE A 412 -21.82 -12.06 -5.80
N GLU A 413 -21.23 -13.12 -5.23
CA GLU A 413 -21.43 -13.49 -3.83
C GLU A 413 -20.85 -12.45 -2.85
N ALA A 414 -19.88 -11.63 -3.29
CA ALA A 414 -19.34 -10.52 -2.50
C ALA A 414 -20.27 -9.30 -2.46
N ILE A 415 -21.30 -9.24 -3.32
CA ILE A 415 -22.20 -8.10 -3.47
C ILE A 415 -23.49 -8.34 -2.70
N THR A 416 -23.85 -7.41 -1.81
CA THR A 416 -25.17 -7.41 -1.15
C THR A 416 -26.06 -6.37 -1.79
N ILE A 417 -27.27 -6.81 -2.19
CA ILE A 417 -28.28 -5.94 -2.83
C ILE A 417 -29.47 -5.80 -1.87
N GLY A 418 -29.82 -4.56 -1.53
CA GLY A 418 -30.94 -4.20 -0.68
C GLY A 418 -31.96 -3.29 -1.38
N GLU A 419 -33.09 -3.03 -0.71
CA GLU A 419 -34.16 -2.16 -1.24
C GLU A 419 -33.88 -0.67 -0.99
N GLU A 420 -33.11 -0.36 0.05
CA GLU A 420 -32.81 1.01 0.46
C GLU A 420 -31.36 1.37 0.15
N MET A 421 -31.14 2.63 -0.25
CA MET A 421 -29.82 3.18 -0.47
C MET A 421 -29.04 3.22 0.86
N PRO A 422 -27.82 2.63 0.94
CA PRO A 422 -27.02 2.66 2.15
C PRO A 422 -26.44 4.07 2.39
N ASN A 423 -26.05 4.34 3.64
CA ASN A 423 -25.22 5.50 3.93
C ASN A 423 -23.79 5.22 3.47
N VAL A 424 -23.33 5.93 2.45
CA VAL A 424 -21.97 5.80 1.92
C VAL A 424 -21.07 6.77 2.69
N VAL A 425 -20.06 6.22 3.37
CA VAL A 425 -19.07 7.03 4.13
C VAL A 425 -18.04 7.69 3.19
N ASP A 426 -17.42 8.77 3.66
CA ASP A 426 -16.29 9.38 2.96
C ASP A 426 -15.11 8.40 2.87
N THR A 427 -14.27 8.56 1.84
CA THR A 427 -13.03 7.79 1.70
C THR A 427 -12.00 8.13 2.78
N ILE A 428 -12.01 9.36 3.28
CA ILE A 428 -11.15 9.81 4.39
C ILE A 428 -11.93 9.69 5.69
N LEU A 429 -11.52 8.78 6.55
CA LEU A 429 -12.21 8.47 7.81
C LEU A 429 -11.65 9.24 9.01
N ASP A 430 -10.33 9.43 9.07
CA ASP A 430 -9.67 10.13 10.18
C ASP A 430 -8.21 10.47 9.83
N ILE A 431 -7.60 11.37 10.62
CA ILE A 431 -6.19 11.76 10.49
C ILE A 431 -5.54 11.69 11.87
N VAL A 432 -4.37 11.04 11.95
CA VAL A 432 -3.57 10.86 13.17
C VAL A 432 -2.20 11.52 12.99
N GLU A 433 -1.85 12.40 13.94
CA GLU A 433 -0.60 13.17 13.96
C GLU A 433 0.27 12.81 15.19
#